data_8bafaeceb96543d2fd3540d869dfa4d5
#
_entry.id   8bafaeceb96543d2fd3540d869dfa4d5
#
_cell.length_a   1.000
_cell.length_b   1.000
_cell.length_c   1.000
_cell.angle_alpha   90.00
_cell.angle_beta   90.00
_cell.angle_gamma   90.00
#
_symmetry.space_group_name_H-M   'P 1'
#
loop_
_entity.id
_entity.type
_entity.pdbx_description
1 polymer ?
#
loop_
_entity_poly.entity_id
_entity_poly.type
_entity_poly.pdbx_seq_one_letter_code
_entity_poly.pdbx_strand_id
1 'polypeptide(L)'
;MKQLLRIMILLLGLIWILAWAAAGRFDDTPSTQDGSESPLPSGEIAAPGERDSAKTLRIQIQGEVQEMDMGTYLLGVLRAEMPASFEEEALKAQAIAARTYTLYRIRGGGSANHPDADACDDHTCCKAYLNAEQAAANWGSMAVYYEEKLARAVSETDGEVILYDGAPILAVFFSSADGSTQGAGDVWMNDLPYLQKVDSPETEELVPNYYSVATFTAAEFKSLILAAKPDADLSGSPEGWIRDIVRNDSDYVASVTVGGVKLRGNDLRTILSLRSPSFTVEYKDNAFTFHVTGYGHGVGMSQYGANILAKQGLSAEEIVQHYFSNTTVGYYDG
;
A
#
# COMPACT_ATOMS: atom_id res chain seq x y z
N MET A 1 22.67 1.58 -29.12
CA MET A 1 21.49 0.97 -28.47
C MET A 1 21.59 0.96 -26.93
N LYS A 2 22.64 0.41 -26.32
CA LYS A 2 22.75 0.37 -24.81
C LYS A 2 22.80 1.74 -24.12
N GLN A 3 23.35 2.80 -24.74
CA GLN A 3 23.37 4.15 -24.18
C GLN A 3 22.01 4.86 -24.29
N LEU A 4 21.26 4.66 -25.37
CA LEU A 4 19.90 5.19 -25.55
C LEU A 4 18.93 4.55 -24.55
N LEU A 5 19.08 3.25 -24.26
CA LEU A 5 18.26 2.54 -23.27
C LEU A 5 18.53 3.06 -21.84
N ARG A 6 19.79 3.36 -21.50
CA ARG A 6 20.15 3.96 -20.19
C ARG A 6 19.61 5.38 -20.02
N ILE A 7 19.63 6.19 -21.07
CA ILE A 7 19.07 7.56 -21.05
C ILE A 7 17.53 7.50 -20.92
N MET A 8 16.88 6.54 -21.59
CA MET A 8 15.44 6.34 -21.50
C MET A 8 15.01 5.86 -20.11
N ILE A 9 15.78 4.97 -19.46
CA ILE A 9 15.54 4.52 -18.07
C ILE A 9 15.74 5.67 -17.08
N LEU A 10 16.76 6.52 -17.28
CA LEU A 10 17.00 7.70 -16.44
C LEU A 10 15.91 8.77 -16.61
N LEU A 11 15.40 8.97 -17.82
CA LEU A 11 14.30 9.91 -18.08
C LEU A 11 12.97 9.39 -17.51
N LEU A 12 12.70 8.10 -17.60
CA LEU A 12 11.54 7.47 -16.95
C LEU A 12 11.64 7.56 -15.42
N GLY A 13 12.82 7.34 -14.85
CA GLY A 13 13.06 7.54 -13.40
C GLY A 13 12.83 8.98 -12.94
N LEU A 14 13.24 9.98 -13.75
CA LEU A 14 13.02 11.40 -13.44
C LEU A 14 11.54 11.79 -13.55
N ILE A 15 10.78 11.21 -14.47
CA ILE A 15 9.33 11.42 -14.60
C ILE A 15 8.61 10.82 -13.37
N TRP A 16 9.09 9.68 -12.86
CA TRP A 16 8.55 9.07 -11.64
C TRP A 16 8.82 9.89 -10.38
N ILE A 17 10.02 10.46 -10.24
CA ILE A 17 10.38 11.37 -9.14
C ILE A 17 9.57 12.67 -9.21
N LEU A 18 9.32 13.21 -10.40
CA LEU A 18 8.50 14.42 -10.59
C LEU A 18 7.00 14.12 -10.41
N ALA A 19 6.52 12.94 -10.80
CA ALA A 19 5.14 12.51 -10.54
C ALA A 19 4.90 12.25 -9.04
N TRP A 20 5.89 11.71 -8.32
CA TRP A 20 5.80 11.55 -6.86
C TRP A 20 5.87 12.90 -6.13
N ALA A 21 6.69 13.84 -6.61
CA ALA A 21 6.75 15.22 -6.09
C ALA A 21 5.52 16.08 -6.45
N ALA A 22 4.78 15.72 -7.51
CA ALA A 22 3.53 16.36 -7.92
C ALA A 22 2.28 15.68 -7.33
N ALA A 23 2.38 14.40 -6.93
CA ALA A 23 1.31 13.62 -6.30
C ALA A 23 1.26 13.85 -4.78
N GLY A 24 1.12 15.10 -4.38
CA GLY A 24 0.72 15.43 -3.01
C GLY A 24 1.88 15.70 -2.07
N ARG A 25 2.24 16.96 -1.95
CA ARG A 25 2.37 17.53 -0.62
C ARG A 25 1.01 17.28 0.03
N PHE A 26 0.95 16.32 0.94
CA PHE A 26 -0.16 16.24 1.87
C PHE A 26 -0.20 17.60 2.57
N ASP A 27 -1.27 18.35 2.37
CA ASP A 27 -1.49 19.58 3.11
C ASP A 27 -1.98 19.14 4.51
N ASP A 28 -1.04 18.70 5.34
CA ASP A 28 -1.24 18.31 6.75
C ASP A 28 -1.45 19.58 7.60
N THR A 29 -2.23 20.54 7.11
CA THR A 29 -2.78 21.56 8.00
C THR A 29 -3.85 20.86 8.85
N PRO A 30 -3.66 20.73 10.18
CA PRO A 30 -4.67 20.15 11.03
C PRO A 30 -5.96 20.96 10.87
N SER A 31 -7.05 20.32 10.45
CA SER A 31 -8.36 20.92 10.57
C SER A 31 -8.63 21.12 12.06
N THR A 32 -8.61 22.37 12.51
CA THR A 32 -8.97 22.76 13.88
C THR A 32 -10.47 22.56 14.08
N GLN A 33 -10.89 21.32 14.29
CA GLN A 33 -12.20 20.96 14.85
C GLN A 33 -12.13 19.58 15.48
N ASP A 34 -11.55 19.50 16.65
CA ASP A 34 -12.12 18.82 17.81
C ASP A 34 -11.26 19.13 19.05
N GLY A 35 -11.91 19.50 20.15
CA GLY A 35 -11.26 20.04 21.34
C GLY A 35 -10.57 19.00 22.25
N SER A 36 -9.90 18.01 21.69
CA SER A 36 -8.90 17.23 22.40
C SER A 36 -7.53 17.84 22.14
N GLU A 37 -6.96 18.54 23.11
CA GLU A 37 -5.56 18.97 23.06
C GLU A 37 -4.68 17.73 22.83
N SER A 38 -4.10 17.60 21.63
CA SER A 38 -3.03 16.64 21.42
C SER A 38 -1.93 16.91 22.45
N PRO A 39 -1.47 15.90 23.17
CA PRO A 39 -0.42 16.10 24.19
C PRO A 39 0.79 16.75 23.51
N LEU A 40 1.36 17.77 24.17
CA LEU A 40 2.59 18.41 23.70
C LEU A 40 3.68 17.32 23.61
N PRO A 41 4.53 17.35 22.56
CA PRO A 41 5.60 16.37 22.41
C PRO A 41 6.50 16.41 23.66
N SER A 42 6.77 15.25 24.24
CA SER A 42 7.62 15.10 25.41
C SER A 42 9.12 15.28 25.08
N GLY A 43 9.48 15.10 23.81
CA GLY A 43 10.85 15.01 23.33
C GLY A 43 11.47 13.62 23.58
N GLU A 44 10.72 12.68 24.13
CA GLU A 44 11.19 11.32 24.41
C GLU A 44 10.60 10.32 23.41
N ILE A 45 11.44 9.80 22.53
CA ILE A 45 11.06 8.78 21.56
C ILE A 45 11.05 7.42 22.26
N ALA A 46 9.90 6.73 22.24
CA ALA A 46 9.79 5.40 22.83
C ALA A 46 10.77 4.43 22.16
N ALA A 47 11.52 3.70 22.99
CA ALA A 47 12.38 2.61 22.49
C ALA A 47 11.50 1.43 22.02
N PRO A 48 11.98 0.61 21.05
CA PRO A 48 11.35 -0.64 20.73
C PRO A 48 11.18 -1.53 21.96
N GLY A 49 10.07 -2.30 22.02
CA GLY A 49 9.84 -3.22 23.11
C GLY A 49 10.84 -4.40 23.12
N GLU A 50 10.77 -5.22 24.16
CA GLU A 50 11.74 -6.30 24.38
C GLU A 50 11.73 -7.35 23.27
N ARG A 51 10.55 -7.74 22.76
CA ARG A 51 10.40 -8.75 21.71
C ARG A 51 10.93 -8.26 20.37
N ASP A 52 10.59 -7.04 19.99
CA ASP A 52 11.07 -6.44 18.75
C ASP A 52 12.57 -6.16 18.80
N SER A 53 13.10 -5.71 19.94
CA SER A 53 14.56 -5.47 20.15
C SER A 53 15.36 -6.77 20.11
N ALA A 54 14.78 -7.90 20.53
CA ALA A 54 15.43 -9.20 20.49
C ALA A 54 15.52 -9.81 19.09
N LYS A 55 14.75 -9.30 18.12
CA LYS A 55 14.67 -9.83 16.74
C LYS A 55 15.52 -9.00 15.79
N THR A 56 16.75 -9.43 15.51
CA THR A 56 17.62 -8.79 14.51
C THR A 56 17.22 -9.21 13.10
N LEU A 57 17.16 -8.24 12.21
CA LEU A 57 16.86 -8.39 10.77
C LEU A 57 18.00 -7.85 9.93
N ARG A 58 18.22 -8.46 8.77
CA ARG A 58 19.09 -7.95 7.71
C ARG A 58 18.21 -7.27 6.65
N ILE A 59 18.31 -5.97 6.54
CA ILE A 59 17.48 -5.18 5.62
C ILE A 59 18.36 -4.59 4.54
N GLN A 60 17.99 -4.81 3.27
CA GLN A 60 18.64 -4.15 2.14
C GLN A 60 18.03 -2.78 1.93
N ILE A 61 18.81 -1.73 2.19
CA ILE A 61 18.44 -0.32 2.00
C ILE A 61 19.40 0.29 0.97
N GLN A 62 18.84 0.84 -0.11
CA GLN A 62 19.60 1.43 -1.22
C GLN A 62 20.69 0.48 -1.80
N GLY A 63 20.41 -0.82 -1.77
CA GLY A 63 21.31 -1.86 -2.27
C GLY A 63 22.34 -2.37 -1.25
N GLU A 64 22.44 -1.79 -0.06
CA GLU A 64 23.34 -2.22 1.02
C GLU A 64 22.56 -2.96 2.10
N VAL A 65 23.10 -4.09 2.60
CA VAL A 65 22.50 -4.85 3.68
C VAL A 65 22.94 -4.26 5.03
N GLN A 66 21.98 -3.90 5.87
CA GLN A 66 22.17 -3.37 7.21
C GLN A 66 21.49 -4.27 8.24
N GLU A 67 22.09 -4.44 9.41
CA GLU A 67 21.45 -5.12 10.53
C GLU A 67 20.75 -4.10 11.44
N MET A 68 19.50 -4.40 11.78
CA MET A 68 18.72 -3.61 12.74
C MET A 68 17.70 -4.50 13.44
N ASP A 69 17.19 -4.07 14.59
CA ASP A 69 16.10 -4.77 15.27
C ASP A 69 14.75 -4.57 14.55
N MET A 70 13.78 -5.45 14.83
CA MET A 70 12.45 -5.41 14.23
C MET A 70 11.75 -4.07 14.47
N GLY A 71 11.81 -3.51 15.67
CA GLY A 71 11.13 -2.26 16.01
C GLY A 71 11.71 -1.07 15.23
N THR A 72 13.02 -0.97 15.11
CA THR A 72 13.69 0.03 14.26
C THR A 72 13.28 -0.09 12.81
N TYR A 73 13.21 -1.32 12.27
CA TYR A 73 12.72 -1.57 10.91
C TYR A 73 11.26 -1.14 10.75
N LEU A 74 10.39 -1.54 11.67
CA LEU A 74 8.96 -1.21 11.61
C LEU A 74 8.71 0.29 11.69
N LEU A 75 9.47 1.02 12.49
CA LEU A 75 9.38 2.47 12.56
C LEU A 75 9.70 3.12 11.19
N GLY A 76 10.73 2.61 10.49
CA GLY A 76 11.04 3.04 9.12
C GLY A 76 9.94 2.70 8.10
N VAL A 77 9.28 1.56 8.25
CA VAL A 77 8.13 1.16 7.42
C VAL A 77 6.93 2.07 7.71
N LEU A 78 6.58 2.33 8.98
CA LEU A 78 5.47 3.21 9.33
C LEU A 78 5.66 4.63 8.79
N ARG A 79 6.87 5.19 8.87
CA ARG A 79 7.22 6.51 8.31
C ARG A 79 6.94 6.59 6.81
N ALA A 80 7.09 5.49 6.08
CA ALA A 80 6.94 5.44 4.63
C ALA A 80 5.51 5.10 4.16
N GLU A 81 4.82 4.25 4.91
CA GLU A 81 3.59 3.62 4.44
C GLU A 81 2.32 4.34 4.93
N MET A 82 2.36 5.00 6.09
CA MET A 82 1.15 5.53 6.70
C MET A 82 1.29 7.01 7.08
N PRO A 83 0.28 7.86 6.80
CA PRO A 83 0.29 9.23 7.29
C PRO A 83 0.40 9.26 8.82
N ALA A 84 1.42 9.94 9.34
CA ALA A 84 1.66 10.02 10.78
C ALA A 84 0.56 10.81 11.53
N SER A 85 -0.27 11.56 10.80
CA SER A 85 -1.47 12.25 11.31
C SER A 85 -2.62 11.31 11.66
N PHE A 86 -2.59 10.03 11.21
CA PHE A 86 -3.66 9.05 11.48
C PHE A 86 -3.77 8.75 12.97
N GLU A 87 -4.94 8.22 13.39
CA GLU A 87 -5.21 7.85 14.78
C GLU A 87 -4.22 6.79 15.30
N GLU A 88 -3.92 6.81 16.59
CA GLU A 88 -2.94 5.90 17.20
C GLU A 88 -3.31 4.43 16.99
N GLU A 89 -4.59 4.07 17.13
CA GLU A 89 -5.03 2.70 16.93
C GLU A 89 -4.87 2.22 15.48
N ALA A 90 -4.99 3.12 14.51
CA ALA A 90 -4.70 2.81 13.11
C ALA A 90 -3.20 2.59 12.88
N LEU A 91 -2.33 3.40 13.50
CA LEU A 91 -0.88 3.24 13.42
C LEU A 91 -0.41 1.96 14.11
N LYS A 92 -1.01 1.58 15.25
CA LYS A 92 -0.80 0.29 15.93
C LYS A 92 -1.23 -0.89 15.03
N ALA A 93 -2.42 -0.82 14.42
CA ALA A 93 -2.89 -1.84 13.47
C ALA A 93 -1.92 -2.00 12.29
N GLN A 94 -1.37 -0.89 11.78
CA GLN A 94 -0.34 -0.92 10.74
C GLN A 94 0.96 -1.55 11.22
N ALA A 95 1.42 -1.27 12.44
CA ALA A 95 2.63 -1.88 13.02
C ALA A 95 2.45 -3.41 13.15
N ILE A 96 1.30 -3.87 13.67
CA ILE A 96 0.95 -5.30 13.77
C ILE A 96 0.94 -5.94 12.38
N ALA A 97 0.28 -5.32 11.39
CA ALA A 97 0.21 -5.84 10.03
C ALA A 97 1.59 -5.90 9.35
N ALA A 98 2.41 -4.86 9.49
CA ALA A 98 3.76 -4.82 8.90
C ALA A 98 4.69 -5.86 9.53
N ARG A 99 4.66 -6.02 10.85
CA ARG A 99 5.42 -7.07 11.58
C ARG A 99 5.01 -8.45 11.12
N THR A 100 3.70 -8.70 11.03
CA THR A 100 3.13 -9.97 10.57
C THR A 100 3.58 -10.31 9.16
N TYR A 101 3.46 -9.35 8.23
CA TYR A 101 3.92 -9.51 6.85
C TYR A 101 5.41 -9.84 6.78
N THR A 102 6.24 -9.14 7.55
CA THR A 102 7.69 -9.37 7.60
C THR A 102 8.01 -10.79 8.06
N LEU A 103 7.40 -11.24 9.16
CA LEU A 103 7.60 -12.61 9.67
C LEU A 103 7.05 -13.67 8.72
N TYR A 104 5.90 -13.43 8.08
CA TYR A 104 5.38 -14.31 7.03
C TYR A 104 6.38 -14.48 5.88
N ARG A 105 7.00 -13.41 5.42
CA ARG A 105 8.02 -13.44 4.34
C ARG A 105 9.28 -14.18 4.75
N ILE A 106 9.80 -13.91 5.94
CA ILE A 106 10.99 -14.61 6.50
C ILE A 106 10.72 -16.10 6.60
N ARG A 107 9.57 -16.50 7.15
CA ARG A 107 9.17 -17.90 7.26
C ARG A 107 9.04 -18.60 5.89
N GLY A 108 8.61 -17.87 4.87
CA GLY A 108 8.51 -18.33 3.49
C GLY A 108 9.85 -18.41 2.74
N GLY A 109 10.99 -18.13 3.39
CA GLY A 109 12.32 -18.18 2.79
C GLY A 109 12.77 -16.86 2.14
N GLY A 110 12.11 -15.73 2.43
CA GLY A 110 12.53 -14.42 1.96
C GLY A 110 12.18 -14.15 0.48
N SER A 111 13.03 -13.44 -0.23
CA SER A 111 12.87 -13.08 -1.64
C SER A 111 14.13 -13.34 -2.46
N ALA A 112 13.96 -13.89 -3.65
CA ALA A 112 15.06 -14.07 -4.61
C ALA A 112 15.67 -12.74 -5.09
N ASN A 113 14.94 -11.60 -4.92
CA ASN A 113 15.42 -10.28 -5.31
C ASN A 113 16.50 -9.74 -4.34
N HIS A 114 16.54 -10.25 -3.11
CA HIS A 114 17.53 -9.90 -2.09
C HIS A 114 17.88 -11.12 -1.23
N PRO A 115 18.64 -12.10 -1.80
CA PRO A 115 18.89 -13.40 -1.16
C PRO A 115 19.70 -13.31 0.15
N ASP A 116 20.42 -12.20 0.35
CA ASP A 116 21.25 -11.94 1.53
C ASP A 116 20.55 -11.11 2.61
N ALA A 117 19.28 -10.74 2.40
CA ALA A 117 18.50 -9.91 3.33
C ALA A 117 17.12 -10.52 3.61
N ASP A 118 16.58 -10.21 4.78
CA ASP A 118 15.26 -10.65 5.23
C ASP A 118 14.14 -9.81 4.59
N ALA A 119 14.41 -8.53 4.32
CA ALA A 119 13.53 -7.60 3.61
C ALA A 119 14.34 -6.52 2.86
N CYS A 120 13.67 -5.68 2.07
CA CYS A 120 14.26 -4.54 1.38
C CYS A 120 13.34 -3.31 1.42
N ASP A 121 13.87 -2.15 1.01
CA ASP A 121 13.18 -0.87 0.93
C ASP A 121 12.36 -0.65 -0.36
N ASP A 122 12.30 -1.63 -1.24
CA ASP A 122 11.50 -1.60 -2.46
C ASP A 122 10.05 -2.01 -2.16
N HIS A 123 9.12 -1.05 -2.28
CA HIS A 123 7.69 -1.26 -2.07
C HIS A 123 7.05 -2.27 -3.05
N THR A 124 7.69 -2.55 -4.18
CA THR A 124 7.22 -3.54 -5.15
C THR A 124 7.61 -4.97 -4.77
N CYS A 125 8.60 -5.12 -3.89
CA CYS A 125 9.12 -6.38 -3.40
C CYS A 125 8.74 -6.65 -1.95
N CYS A 126 9.02 -5.70 -1.06
CA CYS A 126 8.78 -5.79 0.38
C CYS A 126 7.87 -4.64 0.86
N LYS A 127 8.43 -3.64 1.52
CA LYS A 127 7.72 -2.46 2.02
C LYS A 127 8.59 -1.22 1.77
N ALA A 128 7.95 -0.06 1.54
CA ALA A 128 8.66 1.20 1.54
C ALA A 128 9.32 1.43 2.91
N TYR A 129 10.43 2.13 2.92
CA TYR A 129 11.19 2.45 4.13
C TYR A 129 11.72 3.89 4.07
N LEU A 130 11.53 4.65 5.14
CA LEU A 130 12.13 5.96 5.33
C LEU A 130 12.93 5.99 6.62
N ASN A 131 14.15 6.53 6.58
CA ASN A 131 14.88 6.82 7.79
C ASN A 131 14.33 8.09 8.50
N ALA A 132 14.75 8.35 9.73
CA ALA A 132 14.24 9.47 10.52
C ALA A 132 14.50 10.84 9.87
N GLU A 133 15.65 11.02 9.21
CA GLU A 133 16.00 12.28 8.55
C GLU A 133 15.09 12.56 7.34
N GLN A 134 14.83 11.55 6.52
CA GLN A 134 13.93 11.64 5.37
C GLN A 134 12.49 11.95 5.81
N ALA A 135 12.00 11.28 6.86
CA ALA A 135 10.68 11.52 7.41
C ALA A 135 10.57 12.92 8.03
N ALA A 136 11.55 13.35 8.80
CA ALA A 136 11.58 14.68 9.40
C ALA A 136 11.58 15.81 8.35
N ALA A 137 12.28 15.60 7.21
CA ALA A 137 12.26 16.54 6.10
C ALA A 137 10.86 16.69 5.48
N ASN A 138 10.06 15.60 5.47
CA ASN A 138 8.68 15.64 4.96
C ASN A 138 7.71 16.28 5.97
N TRP A 139 7.92 16.09 7.26
CA TRP A 139 6.99 16.52 8.32
C TRP A 139 7.26 17.94 8.85
N GLY A 140 8.44 18.52 8.57
CA GLY A 140 8.78 19.89 8.98
C GLY A 140 8.65 20.11 10.49
N SER A 141 7.87 21.08 10.91
CA SER A 141 7.66 21.41 12.32
C SER A 141 6.98 20.30 13.15
N MET A 142 6.29 19.36 12.50
CA MET A 142 5.61 18.25 13.17
C MET A 142 6.52 17.04 13.39
N ALA A 143 7.79 17.08 12.95
CA ALA A 143 8.69 15.93 12.94
C ALA A 143 8.83 15.23 14.31
N VAL A 144 9.04 15.99 15.36
CA VAL A 144 9.19 15.43 16.74
C VAL A 144 7.89 14.75 17.17
N TYR A 145 6.76 15.41 17.02
CA TYR A 145 5.45 14.88 17.41
C TYR A 145 5.09 13.59 16.66
N TYR A 146 5.29 13.57 15.34
CA TYR A 146 4.98 12.39 14.54
C TYR A 146 5.94 11.24 14.80
N GLU A 147 7.22 11.52 15.02
CA GLU A 147 8.19 10.48 15.38
C GLU A 147 7.84 9.81 16.71
N GLU A 148 7.52 10.60 17.76
CA GLU A 148 7.06 10.08 19.05
C GLU A 148 5.81 9.21 18.91
N LYS A 149 4.85 9.67 18.12
CA LYS A 149 3.58 8.97 17.89
C LYS A 149 3.77 7.61 17.20
N LEU A 150 4.60 7.57 16.15
CA LEU A 150 4.91 6.32 15.44
C LEU A 150 5.74 5.37 16.33
N ALA A 151 6.73 5.87 17.04
CA ALA A 151 7.54 5.07 17.95
C ALA A 151 6.70 4.45 19.07
N ARG A 152 5.75 5.20 19.63
CA ARG A 152 4.78 4.70 20.61
C ARG A 152 3.89 3.59 20.02
N ALA A 153 3.36 3.77 18.81
CA ALA A 153 2.55 2.74 18.15
C ALA A 153 3.33 1.42 17.94
N VAL A 154 4.60 1.49 17.58
CA VAL A 154 5.46 0.29 17.46
C VAL A 154 5.73 -0.33 18.82
N SER A 155 6.09 0.48 19.83
CA SER A 155 6.46 0.00 21.17
C SER A 155 5.27 -0.62 21.92
N GLU A 156 4.08 -0.02 21.82
CA GLU A 156 2.88 -0.52 22.49
C GLU A 156 2.31 -1.80 21.87
N THR A 157 2.74 -2.15 20.66
CA THR A 157 2.38 -3.40 19.97
C THR A 157 3.56 -4.39 19.90
N ASP A 158 4.48 -4.33 20.85
CA ASP A 158 5.72 -5.10 20.87
C ASP A 158 5.48 -6.61 20.66
N GLY A 159 6.01 -7.16 19.57
CA GLY A 159 5.92 -8.58 19.21
C GLY A 159 4.53 -9.05 18.77
N GLU A 160 3.50 -8.21 18.74
CA GLU A 160 2.15 -8.59 18.32
C GLU A 160 2.07 -8.85 16.82
N VAL A 161 1.43 -9.96 16.46
CA VAL A 161 1.23 -10.43 15.07
C VAL A 161 -0.16 -10.99 14.86
N ILE A 162 -0.61 -10.98 13.61
CA ILE A 162 -1.88 -11.55 13.18
C ILE A 162 -1.65 -13.03 12.82
N LEU A 163 -2.38 -13.92 13.48
CA LEU A 163 -2.23 -15.36 13.35
C LEU A 163 -3.48 -16.01 12.75
N TYR A 164 -3.27 -16.94 11.84
CA TYR A 164 -4.26 -17.91 11.38
C TYR A 164 -3.68 -19.32 11.54
N ASP A 165 -4.40 -20.20 12.22
CA ASP A 165 -3.91 -21.55 12.58
C ASP A 165 -2.51 -21.54 13.25
N GLY A 166 -2.28 -20.54 14.13
CA GLY A 166 -1.04 -20.39 14.90
C GLY A 166 0.17 -19.90 14.10
N ALA A 167 -0.01 -19.45 12.85
CA ALA A 167 1.07 -18.94 12.01
C ALA A 167 0.80 -17.51 11.52
N PRO A 168 1.85 -16.66 11.37
CA PRO A 168 1.71 -15.34 10.77
C PRO A 168 1.11 -15.41 9.37
N ILE A 169 0.14 -14.53 9.09
CA ILE A 169 -0.58 -14.46 7.83
C ILE A 169 0.14 -13.58 6.79
N LEU A 170 -0.29 -13.66 5.54
CA LEU A 170 0.05 -12.68 4.50
C LEU A 170 -0.73 -11.37 4.76
N ALA A 171 -0.27 -10.57 5.73
CA ALA A 171 -0.93 -9.34 6.18
C ALA A 171 -0.63 -8.17 5.22
N VAL A 172 -1.25 -8.19 4.05
CA VAL A 172 -1.14 -7.13 3.04
C VAL A 172 -2.05 -5.96 3.38
N PHE A 173 -1.65 -4.77 2.92
CA PHE A 173 -2.40 -3.54 3.13
C PHE A 173 -2.25 -2.61 1.91
N PHE A 174 -3.14 -1.64 1.81
CA PHE A 174 -3.20 -0.68 0.71
C PHE A 174 -3.82 0.63 1.19
N SER A 175 -3.73 1.68 0.38
CA SER A 175 -4.09 3.03 0.81
C SER A 175 -5.60 3.18 1.12
N SER A 176 -6.49 3.05 0.11
CA SER A 176 -7.94 3.24 0.32
C SER A 176 -8.79 2.33 -0.56
N ALA A 177 -9.84 1.77 0.02
CA ALA A 177 -10.82 0.93 -0.65
C ALA A 177 -11.88 1.77 -1.41
N ASP A 178 -12.70 1.08 -2.20
CA ASP A 178 -13.90 1.59 -2.84
C ASP A 178 -15.15 1.02 -2.12
N GLY A 179 -15.35 1.44 -0.85
CA GLY A 179 -16.45 0.97 -0.01
C GLY A 179 -16.33 -0.47 0.49
N SER A 180 -15.45 -1.29 -0.09
CA SER A 180 -15.15 -2.65 0.38
C SER A 180 -13.78 -3.14 -0.12
N THR A 181 -13.21 -4.16 0.54
CA THR A 181 -12.00 -4.84 0.08
C THR A 181 -12.33 -5.95 -0.91
N GLN A 182 -11.32 -6.51 -1.57
CA GLN A 182 -11.43 -7.69 -2.42
C GLN A 182 -10.94 -8.95 -1.68
N GLY A 183 -11.52 -10.11 -2.01
CA GLY A 183 -10.95 -11.39 -1.61
C GLY A 183 -9.62 -11.68 -2.33
N ALA A 184 -8.73 -12.43 -1.68
CA ALA A 184 -7.47 -12.85 -2.29
C ALA A 184 -7.68 -13.66 -3.59
N GLY A 185 -8.72 -14.49 -3.64
CA GLY A 185 -9.09 -15.28 -4.81
C GLY A 185 -9.47 -14.45 -6.03
N ASP A 186 -9.99 -13.23 -5.83
CA ASP A 186 -10.35 -12.32 -6.92
C ASP A 186 -9.12 -11.68 -7.59
N VAL A 187 -8.04 -11.50 -6.82
CA VAL A 187 -6.83 -10.78 -7.26
C VAL A 187 -5.69 -11.74 -7.55
N TRP A 188 -5.51 -12.76 -6.72
CA TRP A 188 -4.47 -13.78 -6.84
C TRP A 188 -5.11 -15.16 -7.07
N MET A 189 -4.35 -16.12 -7.56
CA MET A 189 -4.88 -17.44 -7.88
C MET A 189 -5.25 -18.30 -6.66
N ASN A 190 -4.84 -17.90 -5.46
CA ASN A 190 -5.09 -18.63 -4.23
C ASN A 190 -6.12 -17.88 -3.38
N ASP A 191 -7.20 -18.56 -3.04
CA ASP A 191 -8.12 -18.09 -2.01
C ASP A 191 -7.50 -18.32 -0.63
N LEU A 192 -7.46 -17.25 0.18
CA LEU A 192 -6.91 -17.28 1.54
C LEU A 192 -8.04 -17.00 2.53
N PRO A 193 -8.33 -17.92 3.48
CA PRO A 193 -9.49 -17.81 4.36
C PRO A 193 -9.53 -16.55 5.23
N TYR A 194 -8.38 -15.88 5.39
CA TYR A 194 -8.24 -14.66 6.18
C TYR A 194 -8.16 -13.39 5.32
N LEU A 195 -8.12 -13.49 3.99
CA LEU A 195 -8.17 -12.36 3.05
C LEU A 195 -9.46 -12.42 2.23
N GLN A 196 -10.56 -12.16 2.88
CA GLN A 196 -11.89 -12.14 2.30
C GLN A 196 -12.37 -10.71 2.07
N LYS A 197 -13.40 -10.54 1.25
CA LYS A 197 -14.11 -9.26 1.13
C LYS A 197 -14.68 -8.83 2.49
N VAL A 198 -14.43 -7.58 2.86
CA VAL A 198 -15.06 -6.91 4.00
C VAL A 198 -15.49 -5.49 3.59
N ASP A 199 -16.50 -4.95 4.25
CA ASP A 199 -16.90 -3.56 4.07
C ASP A 199 -15.79 -2.64 4.60
N SER A 200 -15.62 -1.48 3.98
CA SER A 200 -14.61 -0.51 4.38
C SER A 200 -15.22 0.90 4.31
N PRO A 201 -15.07 1.73 5.36
CA PRO A 201 -15.94 2.89 5.59
C PRO A 201 -15.52 4.16 4.82
N GLU A 202 -14.68 4.04 3.81
CA GLU A 202 -14.20 5.17 3.03
C GLU A 202 -15.30 5.80 2.19
N THR A 203 -15.29 7.14 2.18
CA THR A 203 -16.11 7.96 1.29
C THR A 203 -15.30 9.13 0.74
N GLU A 204 -15.83 9.82 -0.27
CA GLU A 204 -15.19 10.99 -0.86
C GLU A 204 -14.89 12.11 0.17
N GLU A 205 -15.76 12.25 1.16
CA GLU A 205 -15.61 13.26 2.20
C GLU A 205 -14.50 12.94 3.21
N LEU A 206 -14.17 11.65 3.37
CA LEU A 206 -13.25 11.16 4.39
C LEU A 206 -11.85 10.86 3.85
N VAL A 207 -11.71 10.67 2.53
CA VAL A 207 -10.44 10.27 1.90
C VAL A 207 -10.02 11.28 0.85
N PRO A 208 -8.87 11.96 1.03
CA PRO A 208 -8.34 12.87 0.02
C PRO A 208 -8.07 12.14 -1.31
N ASN A 209 -8.47 12.77 -2.41
CA ASN A 209 -8.30 12.20 -3.75
C ASN A 209 -8.91 10.79 -3.89
N TYR A 210 -10.07 10.56 -3.23
CA TYR A 210 -10.83 9.31 -3.33
C TYR A 210 -11.13 8.93 -4.78
N TYR A 211 -11.52 9.93 -5.59
CA TYR A 211 -11.64 9.81 -7.04
C TYR A 211 -10.41 10.37 -7.75
N SER A 212 -10.04 9.74 -8.84
CA SER A 212 -8.99 10.25 -9.74
C SER A 212 -9.34 9.94 -11.19
N VAL A 213 -8.78 10.74 -12.10
CA VAL A 213 -8.99 10.58 -13.55
C VAL A 213 -7.63 10.42 -14.24
N ALA A 214 -7.54 9.42 -15.11
CA ALA A 214 -6.37 9.24 -15.96
C ALA A 214 -6.82 9.19 -17.43
N THR A 215 -6.21 10.01 -18.27
CA THR A 215 -6.55 10.09 -19.70
C THR A 215 -5.34 9.75 -20.54
N PHE A 216 -5.55 8.88 -21.53
CA PHE A 216 -4.53 8.45 -22.50
C PHE A 216 -5.05 8.66 -23.90
N THR A 217 -4.30 9.32 -24.76
CA THR A 217 -4.59 9.27 -26.20
C THR A 217 -4.58 7.83 -26.70
N ALA A 218 -5.30 7.53 -27.77
CA ALA A 218 -5.29 6.17 -28.34
C ALA A 218 -3.86 5.68 -28.67
N ALA A 219 -2.95 6.58 -29.04
CA ALA A 219 -1.56 6.26 -29.34
C ALA A 219 -0.76 5.89 -28.08
N GLU A 220 -0.91 6.65 -26.97
CA GLU A 220 -0.29 6.36 -25.68
C GLU A 220 -0.81 5.05 -25.11
N PHE A 221 -2.13 4.86 -25.07
CA PHE A 221 -2.76 3.61 -24.62
C PHE A 221 -2.20 2.42 -25.39
N LYS A 222 -2.20 2.48 -26.74
CA LYS A 222 -1.63 1.44 -27.60
C LYS A 222 -0.18 1.15 -27.27
N SER A 223 0.63 2.18 -27.09
CA SER A 223 2.06 2.03 -26.77
C SER A 223 2.27 1.30 -25.44
N LEU A 224 1.54 1.70 -24.38
CA LEU A 224 1.64 1.08 -23.06
C LEU A 224 1.18 -0.38 -23.07
N ILE A 225 0.05 -0.66 -23.72
CA ILE A 225 -0.46 -2.03 -23.83
C ILE A 225 0.50 -2.92 -24.60
N LEU A 226 0.97 -2.51 -25.78
CA LEU A 226 1.88 -3.34 -26.58
C LEU A 226 3.26 -3.54 -25.95
N ALA A 227 3.72 -2.60 -25.14
CA ALA A 227 4.95 -2.76 -24.34
C ALA A 227 4.83 -3.89 -23.30
N ALA A 228 3.66 -4.05 -22.69
CA ALA A 228 3.39 -5.06 -21.67
C ALA A 228 2.79 -6.36 -22.24
N LYS A 229 2.03 -6.26 -23.35
CA LYS A 229 1.29 -7.35 -24.00
C LYS A 229 1.48 -7.25 -25.53
N PRO A 230 2.61 -7.73 -26.06
CA PRO A 230 2.92 -7.60 -27.50
C PRO A 230 1.96 -8.37 -28.42
N ASP A 231 1.21 -9.33 -27.89
CA ASP A 231 0.22 -10.16 -28.56
C ASP A 231 -1.18 -9.52 -28.65
N ALA A 232 -1.39 -8.33 -28.05
CA ALA A 232 -2.66 -7.62 -28.17
C ALA A 232 -2.86 -7.05 -29.57
N ASP A 233 -4.02 -7.34 -30.19
CA ASP A 233 -4.40 -6.76 -31.47
C ASP A 233 -5.09 -5.41 -31.31
N LEU A 234 -4.35 -4.34 -31.51
CA LEU A 234 -4.81 -2.96 -31.50
C LEU A 234 -4.71 -2.31 -32.91
N SER A 235 -4.96 -3.10 -33.95
CA SER A 235 -4.97 -2.64 -35.35
C SER A 235 -6.28 -2.01 -35.79
N GLY A 236 -7.40 -2.38 -35.13
CA GLY A 236 -8.74 -1.87 -35.43
C GLY A 236 -9.05 -0.51 -34.80
N SER A 237 -10.33 -0.10 -34.89
CA SER A 237 -10.81 1.14 -34.26
C SER A 237 -10.61 1.10 -32.74
N PRO A 238 -10.07 2.17 -32.14
CA PRO A 238 -9.80 2.23 -30.69
C PRO A 238 -11.01 1.98 -29.81
N GLU A 239 -12.24 2.36 -30.25
CA GLU A 239 -13.49 2.09 -29.52
C GLU A 239 -13.69 0.61 -29.21
N GLY A 240 -13.11 -0.28 -30.02
CA GLY A 240 -13.22 -1.73 -29.85
C GLY A 240 -12.03 -2.37 -29.11
N TRP A 241 -11.06 -1.62 -28.65
CA TRP A 241 -9.87 -2.20 -28.02
C TRP A 241 -10.13 -2.72 -26.60
N ILE A 242 -11.02 -2.08 -25.84
CA ILE A 242 -11.42 -2.51 -24.51
C ILE A 242 -12.82 -3.15 -24.58
N ARG A 243 -12.97 -4.38 -24.07
CA ARG A 243 -14.23 -5.13 -24.07
C ARG A 243 -14.34 -5.99 -22.81
N ASP A 244 -15.53 -6.56 -22.60
CA ASP A 244 -15.81 -7.62 -21.64
C ASP A 244 -15.28 -7.27 -20.22
N ILE A 245 -15.57 -6.05 -19.74
CA ILE A 245 -15.25 -5.66 -18.37
C ILE A 245 -16.17 -6.44 -17.44
N VAL A 246 -15.58 -7.32 -16.63
CA VAL A 246 -16.26 -8.11 -15.60
C VAL A 246 -15.85 -7.59 -14.25
N ARG A 247 -16.82 -7.33 -13.37
CA ARG A 247 -16.61 -6.90 -11.99
C ARG A 247 -16.81 -8.05 -11.02
N ASN A 248 -16.11 -8.03 -9.89
CA ASN A 248 -16.37 -8.91 -8.77
C ASN A 248 -17.47 -8.33 -7.84
N ASP A 249 -17.80 -9.05 -6.79
CA ASP A 249 -18.83 -8.65 -5.83
C ASP A 249 -18.49 -7.36 -5.04
N SER A 250 -17.24 -6.92 -5.12
CA SER A 250 -16.74 -5.66 -4.51
C SER A 250 -16.67 -4.51 -5.51
N ASP A 251 -17.28 -4.65 -6.68
CA ASP A 251 -17.31 -3.69 -7.81
C ASP A 251 -15.93 -3.34 -8.41
N TYR A 252 -14.88 -4.06 -8.05
CA TYR A 252 -13.58 -3.95 -8.72
C TYR A 252 -13.58 -4.69 -10.05
N VAL A 253 -12.79 -4.23 -11.00
CA VAL A 253 -12.60 -4.93 -12.28
C VAL A 253 -11.83 -6.23 -12.04
N ALA A 254 -12.54 -7.36 -12.08
CA ALA A 254 -11.96 -8.69 -11.97
C ALA A 254 -11.20 -9.06 -13.25
N SER A 255 -11.81 -8.77 -14.41
CA SER A 255 -11.14 -8.98 -15.70
C SER A 255 -11.63 -8.01 -16.78
N VAL A 256 -10.80 -7.78 -17.78
CA VAL A 256 -11.06 -6.94 -18.94
C VAL A 256 -10.33 -7.51 -20.16
N THR A 257 -10.95 -7.48 -21.32
CA THR A 257 -10.32 -7.87 -22.59
C THR A 257 -9.78 -6.64 -23.29
N VAL A 258 -8.46 -6.62 -23.58
CA VAL A 258 -7.79 -5.52 -24.29
C VAL A 258 -7.09 -6.08 -25.52
N GLY A 259 -7.49 -5.65 -26.73
CA GLY A 259 -6.96 -6.17 -27.98
C GLY A 259 -7.03 -7.69 -28.11
N GLY A 260 -8.11 -8.31 -27.59
CA GLY A 260 -8.29 -9.76 -27.57
C GLY A 260 -7.56 -10.49 -26.45
N VAL A 261 -6.70 -9.82 -25.67
CA VAL A 261 -5.98 -10.40 -24.51
C VAL A 261 -6.78 -10.16 -23.24
N LYS A 262 -7.11 -11.21 -22.51
CA LYS A 262 -7.78 -11.12 -21.20
C LYS A 262 -6.77 -10.77 -20.11
N LEU A 263 -7.01 -9.66 -19.40
CA LEU A 263 -6.20 -9.15 -18.30
C LEU A 263 -7.03 -9.12 -17.01
N ARG A 264 -6.39 -9.24 -15.86
CA ARG A 264 -7.00 -8.88 -14.58
C ARG A 264 -7.03 -7.36 -14.43
N GLY A 265 -7.98 -6.83 -13.66
CA GLY A 265 -8.05 -5.39 -13.39
C GLY A 265 -6.75 -4.83 -12.79
N ASN A 266 -6.13 -5.58 -11.87
CA ASN A 266 -4.83 -5.19 -11.30
C ASN A 266 -3.67 -5.21 -12.31
N ASP A 267 -3.71 -6.09 -13.33
CA ASP A 267 -2.70 -6.07 -14.40
C ASP A 267 -2.85 -4.81 -15.26
N LEU A 268 -4.08 -4.45 -15.66
CA LEU A 268 -4.34 -3.22 -16.41
C LEU A 268 -4.03 -1.98 -15.57
N ARG A 269 -4.40 -1.98 -14.27
CA ARG A 269 -3.98 -0.94 -13.32
C ARG A 269 -2.48 -0.71 -13.36
N THR A 270 -1.69 -1.77 -13.28
CA THR A 270 -0.21 -1.68 -13.29
C THR A 270 0.32 -1.16 -14.62
N ILE A 271 -0.19 -1.66 -15.75
CA ILE A 271 0.23 -1.23 -17.10
C ILE A 271 -0.03 0.26 -17.32
N LEU A 272 -1.17 0.76 -16.87
CA LEU A 272 -1.59 2.14 -17.06
C LEU A 272 -1.26 3.05 -15.87
N SER A 273 -0.63 2.53 -14.81
CA SER A 273 -0.36 3.26 -13.56
C SER A 273 -1.62 3.89 -12.94
N LEU A 274 -2.76 3.20 -13.02
CA LEU A 274 -3.99 3.65 -12.36
C LEU A 274 -3.86 3.47 -10.85
N ARG A 275 -4.57 4.29 -10.09
CA ARG A 275 -4.52 4.24 -8.62
C ARG A 275 -5.10 2.94 -8.06
N SER A 276 -6.19 2.44 -8.63
CA SER A 276 -6.83 1.19 -8.19
C SER A 276 -7.40 0.40 -9.38
N PRO A 277 -7.78 -0.87 -9.21
CA PRO A 277 -8.54 -1.63 -10.20
C PRO A 277 -10.06 -1.36 -10.15
N SER A 278 -10.53 -0.46 -9.26
CA SER A 278 -11.90 0.05 -9.32
C SER A 278 -11.96 1.24 -10.27
N PHE A 279 -12.35 0.99 -11.52
CA PHE A 279 -12.43 2.03 -12.54
C PHE A 279 -13.58 1.82 -13.50
N THR A 280 -14.05 2.91 -14.08
CA THR A 280 -14.80 2.92 -15.34
C THR A 280 -13.94 3.54 -16.43
N VAL A 281 -14.24 3.26 -17.70
CA VAL A 281 -13.51 3.81 -18.83
C VAL A 281 -14.47 4.22 -19.94
N GLU A 282 -14.20 5.38 -20.53
CA GLU A 282 -14.87 5.84 -21.74
C GLU A 282 -13.83 6.16 -22.84
N TYR A 283 -14.24 6.01 -24.10
CA TYR A 283 -13.46 6.45 -25.24
C TYR A 283 -14.18 7.59 -25.93
N LYS A 284 -13.55 8.73 -26.01
CA LYS A 284 -14.07 9.94 -26.66
C LYS A 284 -12.91 10.83 -27.15
N ASP A 285 -13.13 11.55 -28.25
CA ASP A 285 -12.17 12.52 -28.80
C ASP A 285 -10.75 11.94 -28.98
N ASN A 286 -10.66 10.67 -29.44
CA ASN A 286 -9.40 9.92 -29.62
C ASN A 286 -8.61 9.67 -28.32
N ALA A 287 -9.28 9.61 -27.18
CA ALA A 287 -8.70 9.35 -25.89
C ALA A 287 -9.54 8.37 -25.04
N PHE A 288 -8.85 7.55 -24.23
CA PHE A 288 -9.43 6.74 -23.16
C PHE A 288 -9.36 7.52 -21.85
N THR A 289 -10.48 7.74 -21.21
CA THR A 289 -10.56 8.38 -19.89
C THR A 289 -11.01 7.36 -18.86
N PHE A 290 -10.16 7.11 -17.87
CA PHE A 290 -10.41 6.22 -16.74
C PHE A 290 -10.82 7.05 -15.53
N HIS A 291 -11.99 6.76 -14.96
CA HIS A 291 -12.43 7.28 -13.68
C HIS A 291 -12.18 6.21 -12.64
N VAL A 292 -11.35 6.50 -11.66
CA VAL A 292 -10.80 5.52 -10.72
C VAL A 292 -11.19 5.89 -9.30
N THR A 293 -11.66 4.92 -8.51
CA THR A 293 -12.02 5.08 -7.10
C THR A 293 -10.99 4.36 -6.23
N GLY A 294 -10.59 4.97 -5.12
CA GLY A 294 -9.65 4.41 -4.16
C GLY A 294 -8.19 4.36 -4.64
N TYR A 295 -7.33 3.70 -3.85
CA TYR A 295 -5.90 3.61 -4.15
C TYR A 295 -5.26 2.33 -3.59
N GLY A 296 -4.73 1.49 -4.44
CA GLY A 296 -4.03 0.25 -4.12
C GLY A 296 -4.65 -0.97 -4.79
N HIS A 297 -4.24 -2.16 -4.35
CA HIS A 297 -4.68 -3.43 -4.93
C HIS A 297 -6.02 -3.95 -4.38
N GLY A 298 -6.54 -3.35 -3.32
CA GLY A 298 -7.84 -3.64 -2.76
C GLY A 298 -7.93 -4.87 -1.85
N VAL A 299 -6.84 -5.55 -1.49
CA VAL A 299 -6.86 -6.78 -0.66
C VAL A 299 -6.25 -6.52 0.71
N GLY A 300 -6.86 -7.05 1.79
CA GLY A 300 -6.41 -6.91 3.16
C GLY A 300 -6.76 -5.55 3.77
N MET A 301 -5.90 -4.97 4.62
CA MET A 301 -6.22 -3.78 5.38
C MET A 301 -6.13 -2.50 4.54
N SER A 302 -7.23 -1.73 4.48
CA SER A 302 -7.21 -0.36 3.99
C SER A 302 -6.67 0.58 5.07
N GLN A 303 -5.67 1.40 4.73
CA GLN A 303 -5.04 2.33 5.67
C GLN A 303 -5.99 3.47 6.05
N TYR A 304 -6.67 4.08 5.08
CA TYR A 304 -7.70 5.09 5.37
C TYR A 304 -8.90 4.50 6.09
N GLY A 305 -9.33 3.29 5.70
CA GLY A 305 -10.40 2.59 6.40
C GLY A 305 -10.04 2.29 7.85
N ALA A 306 -8.81 1.82 8.13
CA ALA A 306 -8.30 1.63 9.48
C ALA A 306 -8.34 2.93 10.29
N ASN A 307 -7.95 4.05 9.69
CA ASN A 307 -8.01 5.36 10.34
C ASN A 307 -9.44 5.81 10.66
N ILE A 308 -10.39 5.54 9.76
CA ILE A 308 -11.81 5.87 10.00
C ILE A 308 -12.38 4.98 11.12
N LEU A 309 -12.07 3.68 11.12
CA LEU A 309 -12.49 2.77 12.18
C LEU A 309 -11.89 3.17 13.55
N ALA A 310 -10.62 3.59 13.59
CA ALA A 310 -10.00 4.13 14.79
C ALA A 310 -10.72 5.39 15.31
N LYS A 311 -11.10 6.32 14.42
CA LYS A 311 -11.94 7.48 14.77
C LYS A 311 -13.31 7.10 15.30
N GLN A 312 -13.84 5.94 14.92
CA GLN A 312 -15.09 5.38 15.44
C GLN A 312 -14.90 4.67 16.78
N GLY A 313 -13.66 4.58 17.29
CA GLY A 313 -13.33 4.03 18.61
C GLY A 313 -12.90 2.57 18.60
N LEU A 314 -12.62 1.96 17.45
CA LEU A 314 -12.10 0.61 17.39
C LEU A 314 -10.61 0.59 17.81
N SER A 315 -10.24 -0.42 18.59
CA SER A 315 -8.85 -0.72 18.93
C SER A 315 -8.08 -1.30 17.74
N ALA A 316 -6.76 -1.30 17.82
CA ALA A 316 -5.88 -1.89 16.81
C ALA A 316 -6.21 -3.36 16.54
N GLU A 317 -6.48 -4.14 17.59
CA GLU A 317 -6.88 -5.54 17.47
C GLU A 317 -8.21 -5.69 16.72
N GLU A 318 -9.24 -4.90 17.07
CA GLU A 318 -10.52 -4.92 16.36
C GLU A 318 -10.38 -4.51 14.89
N ILE A 319 -9.52 -3.52 14.59
CA ILE A 319 -9.24 -3.08 13.22
C ILE A 319 -8.59 -4.20 12.41
N VAL A 320 -7.55 -4.86 12.91
CA VAL A 320 -6.89 -5.94 12.16
C VAL A 320 -7.82 -7.14 12.01
N GLN A 321 -8.63 -7.48 13.01
CA GLN A 321 -9.61 -8.57 12.91
C GLN A 321 -10.77 -8.26 11.97
N HIS A 322 -11.11 -6.98 11.79
CA HIS A 322 -12.08 -6.55 10.77
C HIS A 322 -11.58 -6.86 9.35
N TYR A 323 -10.31 -6.55 9.05
CA TYR A 323 -9.75 -6.73 7.71
C TYR A 323 -9.20 -8.14 7.44
N PHE A 324 -8.82 -8.87 8.48
CA PHE A 324 -8.26 -10.21 8.37
C PHE A 324 -9.17 -11.20 9.08
N SER A 325 -10.10 -11.78 8.32
CA SER A 325 -11.16 -12.66 8.83
C SER A 325 -10.59 -13.90 9.51
N ASN A 326 -11.25 -14.39 10.57
CA ASN A 326 -10.90 -15.63 11.27
C ASN A 326 -9.48 -15.66 11.85
N THR A 327 -8.91 -14.50 12.19
CA THR A 327 -7.58 -14.37 12.78
C THR A 327 -7.63 -13.99 14.25
N THR A 328 -6.51 -14.14 14.93
CA THR A 328 -6.27 -13.65 16.28
C THR A 328 -4.99 -12.80 16.31
N VAL A 329 -4.92 -11.84 17.24
CA VAL A 329 -3.67 -11.15 17.55
C VAL A 329 -2.97 -11.90 18.68
N GLY A 330 -1.68 -12.11 18.55
CA GLY A 330 -0.87 -12.85 19.52
C GLY A 330 0.61 -12.76 19.23
N TYR A 331 1.40 -13.67 19.79
CA TYR A 331 2.86 -13.70 19.62
C TYR A 331 3.29 -14.91 18.81
N TYR A 332 4.42 -14.77 18.11
CA TYR A 332 4.99 -15.85 17.31
C TYR A 332 6.49 -15.97 17.59
N ASP A 333 6.87 -17.08 18.22
CA ASP A 333 8.25 -17.37 18.67
C ASP A 333 9.00 -18.36 17.74
N GLY A 334 8.46 -18.62 16.51
CA GLY A 334 9.00 -19.58 15.54
C GLY A 334 10.05 -19.04 14.57
#